data_f8314b3d6fd2fd8f971674872e0a0294
#
_entry.id   f8314b3d6fd2fd8f971674872e0a0294
#
_cell.length_a   1.000
_cell.length_b   1.000
_cell.length_c   1.000
_cell.angle_alpha   90.00
_cell.angle_beta   90.00
_cell.angle_gamma   90.00
#
_symmetry.space_group_name_H-M   'P 1'
#
loop_
_entity.id
_entity.type
_entity.pdbx_description
1 polymer ?
#
loop_
_entity_poly.entity_id
_entity_poly.type
_entity_poly.pdbx_seq_one_letter_code
_entity_poly.pdbx_strand_id
1 'polypeptide(L)'
;MRVFYQFSVRLASIFGPLIMVRXXXXXXXXXXXXXXXXXXXXXXXXXXXXXXXXXXDEEINKGFFRRGIEDAVNYRLSLGWQRQGSFRVVFAEGDILPGLIVDKYENVISIQILTLGMERWKGDIVDILKEIFNPAAIVERSDVDVRKKEGLQPGKGFLFGEEKSKVIISLDGLKFEVDLLEGHKTGFYLDQQENRKIIEPYVKGGKALDCFAYTGAFAMYAAKYGAMKVVALEDSGKAFEMLQKNIRLNGLEGVIKAERGDAFDWLRAQHKKGERFDCVMLDPPAFAKERAAMAGAWQGYKDINLLGLKLLNDNGYLITSSCSQNISSAVFLNILSDAAKDMDCMLQLIENRSQAKDHPVLLSMPETHYLKFVVIKKVAK
;
A
#
# COMPACT_ATOMS: atom_id res chain seq x y z
N MET A 1 18.57 1.40 12.84
CA MET A 1 19.58 2.42 13.22
C MET A 1 19.97 3.35 12.05
N ARG A 2 20.30 2.82 10.84
CA ARG A 2 20.66 3.67 9.66
C ARG A 2 19.51 4.59 9.20
N VAL A 3 18.28 4.12 9.21
CA VAL A 3 17.10 4.94 8.81
C VAL A 3 16.88 6.07 9.82
N PHE A 4 17.08 5.81 11.11
CA PHE A 4 16.99 6.83 12.16
C PHE A 4 18.14 7.84 12.07
N TYR A 5 19.34 7.40 11.71
CA TYR A 5 20.49 8.29 11.54
C TYR A 5 20.29 9.25 10.35
N GLN A 6 19.80 8.73 9.22
CA GLN A 6 19.48 9.57 8.05
C GLN A 6 18.32 10.54 8.34
N PHE A 7 17.37 10.11 9.15
CA PHE A 7 16.24 10.92 9.59
C PHE A 7 16.73 12.09 10.47
N SER A 8 17.60 11.80 11.43
CA SER A 8 18.19 12.82 12.32
C SER A 8 19.04 13.82 11.56
N VAL A 9 19.84 13.36 10.59
CA VAL A 9 20.71 14.22 9.78
C VAL A 9 19.88 15.11 8.82
N ARG A 10 18.80 14.62 8.25
CA ARG A 10 17.91 15.43 7.41
C ARG A 10 17.11 16.46 8.21
N LEU A 11 16.65 16.10 9.41
CA LEU A 11 15.99 17.06 10.31
C LEU A 11 16.94 18.20 10.70
N ALA A 12 18.21 17.88 10.94
CA ALA A 12 19.23 18.90 11.28
C ALA A 12 19.47 19.89 10.12
N SER A 13 19.39 19.44 8.86
CA SER A 13 19.58 20.30 7.70
C SER A 13 18.38 21.21 7.41
N ILE A 14 17.18 20.82 7.89
CA ILE A 14 15.93 21.57 7.64
C ILE A 14 15.68 22.61 8.75
N PHE A 15 16.03 22.29 10.00
CA PHE A 15 15.60 23.08 11.16
C PHE A 15 16.74 23.77 11.96
N GLY A 16 17.98 23.62 11.56
CA GLY A 16 19.15 24.31 12.16
C GLY A 16 19.61 23.78 13.54
N PRO A 17 20.75 24.24 14.02
CA PRO A 17 21.45 23.65 15.17
C PRO A 17 20.74 23.81 16.55
N LEU A 18 19.88 24.78 16.70
CA LEU A 18 19.24 25.06 18.01
C LEU A 18 18.20 24.00 18.43
N ILE A 19 17.56 23.41 17.47
CA ILE A 19 16.55 22.34 17.72
C ILE A 19 17.24 21.03 18.06
N MET A 20 18.43 20.80 17.50
CA MET A 20 19.26 19.63 17.83
C MET A 20 19.77 19.67 19.29
N VAL A 21 20.08 20.85 19.81
CA VAL A 21 20.56 21.03 21.21
C VAL A 21 19.43 20.67 22.21
N ARG A 22 18.24 21.05 21.95
CA ARG A 22 17.08 20.69 22.79
C ARG A 22 16.67 19.20 22.68
N UNK A 23 16.81 18.81 21.72
CA UNK A 23 16.62 17.46 21.47
C UNK A 23 17.76 16.64 22.01
N UNK A 24 18.53 17.08 21.88
CA UNK A 24 19.67 16.51 22.41
C UNK A 24 19.68 16.55 23.91
N UNK A 25 19.26 17.38 24.22
CA UNK A 25 19.15 17.48 25.63
C UNK A 25 18.19 16.50 26.21
N UNK A 26 17.46 16.32 25.48
CA UNK A 26 16.52 15.37 25.86
C UNK A 26 17.09 13.99 25.73
N UNK A 27 17.68 14.04 24.89
CA UNK A 27 18.36 12.88 24.61
C UNK A 27 19.49 12.65 25.58
N UNK A 28 19.89 13.54 25.82
CA UNK A 28 20.94 13.49 26.75
C UNK A 28 20.50 13.09 28.16
N UNK A 29 19.51 13.39 28.28
CA UNK A 29 18.98 13.01 29.52
C UNK A 29 18.60 11.60 29.56
N UNK A 30 18.48 11.39 28.57
CA UNK A 30 18.04 10.11 28.42
C UNK A 30 19.13 9.10 28.23
N UNK A 31 19.94 9.69 28.25
CA UNK A 31 21.06 8.90 28.06
C UNK A 31 21.19 7.80 29.05
N UNK A 32 20.80 8.03 29.95
CA UNK A 32 20.85 7.11 30.95
C UNK A 32 20.00 5.99 30.77
N UNK A 33 19.31 6.30 30.35
CA UNK A 33 18.38 5.30 30.03
C UNK A 33 18.59 4.88 28.64
N UNK A 34 19.57 4.83 28.56
CA UNK A 34 20.02 4.56 27.29
C UNK A 34 19.24 3.62 26.45
N UNK A 35 18.90 2.84 27.02
CA UNK A 35 18.10 1.94 26.37
C UNK A 35 16.66 2.40 26.28
N UNK A 36 16.34 2.89 27.12
CA UNK A 36 15.10 3.45 27.19
C UNK A 36 15.02 4.69 26.43
N UNK A 37 15.87 5.15 26.48
CA UNK A 37 16.03 6.35 25.79
C UNK A 37 16.02 6.14 24.30
N UNK A 38 16.46 5.30 24.03
CA UNK A 38 16.48 4.97 22.68
C UNK A 38 15.08 4.69 22.20
N UNK A 39 14.58 4.18 22.99
CA UNK A 39 13.24 3.91 22.74
C UNK A 39 12.41 5.14 22.88
N UNK A 40 12.74 5.65 23.71
CA UNK A 40 12.13 6.88 23.96
C UNK A 40 12.51 7.90 22.96
N UNK A 41 13.43 7.69 22.61
CA UNK A 41 13.96 8.49 21.58
C UNK A 41 13.26 8.22 20.32
N UNK A 42 13.08 7.24 20.24
CA UNK A 42 12.39 6.87 19.13
C UNK A 42 10.92 7.28 19.24
N UNK A 43 10.62 7.12 20.23
CA UNK A 43 9.32 7.55 20.52
C UNK A 43 9.24 9.04 20.56
N UNK A 44 10.06 9.36 20.98
CA UNK A 44 10.19 10.75 21.03
C UNK A 44 10.45 11.28 19.69
N UNK A 45 10.99 10.66 19.13
CA UNK A 45 11.25 10.96 17.80
C UNK A 45 10.00 10.86 16.99
N UNK A 46 9.44 10.07 17.34
CA UNK A 46 8.21 9.94 16.72
C UNK A 46 7.27 11.01 17.18
N UNK A 47 7.36 11.08 18.18
CA UNK A 47 6.62 12.12 18.74
C UNK A 47 7.22 13.46 18.45
N UNK A 48 8.20 13.38 18.38
CA UNK A 48 8.94 14.52 17.97
C UNK A 48 8.72 14.82 16.54
N UNK A 49 8.60 13.95 16.04
CA UNK A 49 8.36 14.14 14.68
C UNK A 49 6.96 14.69 14.49
N UNK A 50 6.30 14.26 15.24
CA UNK A 50 4.99 14.75 15.21
C UNK A 50 4.94 16.15 15.79
N UNK A 51 5.52 16.22 16.61
CA UNK A 51 5.66 17.49 17.22
C UNK A 51 6.55 18.43 16.45
N UNK A 52 7.19 17.98 15.90
CA UNK A 52 8.08 18.77 15.07
C UNK A 52 7.33 19.36 13.91
N UNK A 53 6.52 18.73 13.62
CA UNK A 53 5.73 19.25 12.61
C UNK A 53 4.74 20.25 13.15
N UNK A 54 4.37 19.97 14.20
CA UNK A 54 3.45 20.84 14.81
C UNK A 54 4.33 21.88 15.51
N UNK A 55 4.14 22.36 16.00
CA UNK A 55 4.88 23.26 16.74
C UNK A 55 5.61 22.60 17.83
N UNK A 56 6.36 22.86 18.02
CA UNK A 56 7.19 22.43 19.08
C UNK A 56 6.64 22.59 20.43
N ASP A 57 5.71 23.43 20.52
CA ASP A 57 5.19 23.81 21.88
C ASP A 57 3.87 23.09 22.21
N GLU A 58 3.37 22.21 21.36
CA GLU A 58 2.13 21.47 21.60
C GLU A 58 2.37 20.21 22.42
N GLU A 59 1.60 20.10 23.52
CA GLU A 59 1.64 18.91 24.37
C GLU A 59 1.03 17.69 23.67
N ILE A 60 1.78 16.59 23.66
CA ILE A 60 1.27 15.32 23.11
C ILE A 60 0.33 14.71 24.19
N ASN A 61 -0.96 14.77 23.91
CA ASN A 61 -2.02 14.26 24.78
C ASN A 61 -3.17 13.72 23.91
N LYS A 62 -4.24 13.25 24.53
CA LYS A 62 -5.42 12.71 23.81
C LYS A 62 -6.00 13.74 22.82
N GLY A 63 -6.00 15.02 23.19
CA GLY A 63 -6.48 16.11 22.32
C GLY A 63 -5.64 16.25 21.05
N PHE A 64 -4.32 16.13 21.18
CA PHE A 64 -3.39 16.13 20.02
C PHE A 64 -3.78 15.02 19.03
N PHE A 65 -3.94 13.78 19.50
CA PHE A 65 -4.31 12.66 18.62
C PHE A 65 -5.70 12.84 18.02
N ARG A 66 -6.65 13.37 18.80
CA ARG A 66 -7.99 13.68 18.29
C ARG A 66 -7.93 14.63 17.09
N ARG A 67 -7.26 15.78 17.26
CA ARG A 67 -7.12 16.76 16.16
C ARG A 67 -6.45 16.14 14.95
N GLY A 68 -5.34 15.44 15.13
CA GLY A 68 -4.61 14.82 14.01
C GLY A 68 -5.47 13.82 13.25
N ILE A 69 -6.25 12.99 13.96
CA ILE A 69 -7.15 12.01 13.33
C ILE A 69 -8.31 12.75 12.63
N GLU A 70 -8.90 13.76 13.27
CA GLU A 70 -9.98 14.56 12.66
C GLU A 70 -9.50 15.30 11.41
N ASP A 71 -8.28 15.85 11.42
CA ASP A 71 -7.68 16.50 10.27
C ASP A 71 -7.48 15.50 9.12
N ALA A 72 -6.98 14.31 9.44
CA ALA A 72 -6.81 13.24 8.46
C ALA A 72 -8.16 12.82 7.84
N VAL A 73 -9.20 12.68 8.66
CA VAL A 73 -10.57 12.38 8.20
C VAL A 73 -11.06 13.51 7.27
N ASN A 74 -10.96 14.76 7.72
CA ASN A 74 -11.44 15.91 6.96
C ASN A 74 -10.74 16.04 5.61
N TYR A 75 -9.44 15.76 5.56
CA TYR A 75 -8.68 15.70 4.31
C TYR A 75 -9.32 14.71 3.33
N ARG A 76 -9.61 13.48 3.77
CA ARG A 76 -10.24 12.46 2.90
C ARG A 76 -11.63 12.89 2.43
N LEU A 77 -12.43 13.43 3.34
CA LEU A 77 -13.77 13.92 2.99
C LEU A 77 -13.71 15.05 1.96
N SER A 78 -12.74 15.96 2.09
CA SER A 78 -12.55 17.06 1.12
C SER A 78 -12.19 16.56 -0.28
N LEU A 79 -11.61 15.35 -0.38
CA LEU A 79 -11.26 14.71 -1.64
C LEU A 79 -12.38 13.82 -2.19
N GLY A 80 -13.54 13.75 -1.51
CA GLY A 80 -14.71 13.02 -1.98
C GLY A 80 -14.91 11.63 -1.39
N TRP A 81 -14.05 11.17 -0.48
CA TRP A 81 -14.33 9.92 0.22
C TRP A 81 -15.55 10.09 1.12
N GLN A 82 -16.32 9.02 1.23
CA GLN A 82 -17.56 9.05 2.04
C GLN A 82 -17.31 8.41 3.41
N ARG A 83 -17.84 8.99 4.47
CA ARG A 83 -17.68 8.44 5.83
C ARG A 83 -18.09 6.97 5.95
N GLN A 84 -19.06 6.55 5.15
CA GLN A 84 -19.57 5.17 5.15
C GLN A 84 -18.69 4.19 4.38
N GLY A 85 -17.86 4.70 3.47
CA GLY A 85 -17.05 3.87 2.57
C GLY A 85 -15.80 3.27 3.19
N SER A 86 -15.00 2.66 2.32
CA SER A 86 -13.73 2.02 2.69
C SER A 86 -12.56 2.84 2.15
N PHE A 87 -11.65 3.26 3.03
CA PHE A 87 -10.50 4.11 2.67
C PHE A 87 -9.46 4.13 3.80
N ARG A 88 -8.26 4.57 3.47
CA ARG A 88 -7.21 4.85 4.47
C ARG A 88 -7.55 6.15 5.22
N VAL A 89 -7.85 6.04 6.50
CA VAL A 89 -8.18 7.19 7.37
C VAL A 89 -6.91 7.92 7.81
N VAL A 90 -5.87 7.17 8.22
CA VAL A 90 -4.59 7.73 8.66
C VAL A 90 -3.46 6.96 7.99
N PHE A 91 -2.55 7.70 7.36
CA PHE A 91 -1.37 7.17 6.68
C PHE A 91 -0.08 7.65 7.35
N ALA A 92 0.11 7.26 8.59
CA ALA A 92 1.35 7.44 9.36
C ALA A 92 1.99 8.83 9.13
N GLU A 93 3.23 8.85 8.63
CA GLU A 93 4.01 10.08 8.40
C GLU A 93 3.32 11.02 7.40
N GLY A 94 2.56 10.47 6.45
CA GLY A 94 1.82 11.27 5.47
C GLY A 94 0.76 12.18 6.13
N ASP A 95 0.24 11.77 7.28
CA ASP A 95 -0.74 12.55 8.07
C ASP A 95 -0.12 13.12 9.35
N ILE A 96 1.20 13.15 9.44
CA ILE A 96 1.93 13.70 10.61
C ILE A 96 1.55 12.95 11.92
N LEU A 97 1.18 11.66 11.79
CA LEU A 97 0.92 10.74 12.91
C LEU A 97 1.84 9.52 12.78
N PRO A 98 3.17 9.71 12.90
CA PRO A 98 4.14 8.67 12.54
C PRO A 98 3.90 7.37 13.31
N GLY A 99 3.83 6.28 12.54
CA GLY A 99 3.61 4.95 13.09
C GLY A 99 2.16 4.57 13.32
N LEU A 100 1.20 5.45 12.97
CA LEU A 100 -0.23 5.11 13.05
C LEU A 100 -0.80 4.90 11.65
N ILE A 101 -1.33 3.72 11.39
CA ILE A 101 -2.11 3.43 10.18
C ILE A 101 -3.53 3.07 10.62
N VAL A 102 -4.51 3.71 9.97
CA VAL A 102 -5.93 3.41 10.23
C VAL A 102 -6.62 3.22 8.88
N ASP A 103 -7.17 2.04 8.67
CA ASP A 103 -7.98 1.72 7.50
C ASP A 103 -9.41 1.45 7.93
N LYS A 104 -10.33 2.01 7.21
CA LYS A 104 -11.77 1.79 7.42
C LYS A 104 -12.31 0.87 6.32
N TYR A 105 -13.06 -0.13 6.72
CA TYR A 105 -13.71 -1.13 5.88
C TYR A 105 -15.20 -1.11 6.22
N GLU A 106 -15.97 -0.24 5.56
CA GLU A 106 -17.39 0.00 5.86
C GLU A 106 -17.56 0.43 7.33
N ASN A 107 -18.12 -0.42 8.16
CA ASN A 107 -18.34 -0.13 9.60
C ASN A 107 -17.29 -0.75 10.53
N VAL A 108 -16.19 -1.26 9.97
CA VAL A 108 -15.09 -1.84 10.77
C VAL A 108 -13.80 -1.05 10.51
N ILE A 109 -12.99 -0.91 11.52
CA ILE A 109 -11.69 -0.22 11.45
C ILE A 109 -10.57 -1.22 11.72
N SER A 110 -9.53 -1.18 10.90
CA SER A 110 -8.28 -1.92 11.12
C SER A 110 -7.16 -0.92 11.42
N ILE A 111 -6.42 -1.13 12.51
CA ILE A 111 -5.32 -0.24 12.88
C ILE A 111 -3.99 -0.97 12.91
N GLN A 112 -2.91 -0.23 12.60
CA GLN A 112 -1.54 -0.67 12.89
C GLN A 112 -0.86 0.37 13.75
N ILE A 113 -0.26 -0.09 14.83
CA ILE A 113 0.55 0.73 15.73
C ILE A 113 2.00 0.24 15.54
N LEU A 114 2.83 1.06 14.92
CA LEU A 114 4.15 0.63 14.43
C LEU A 114 5.32 1.08 15.32
N THR A 115 5.09 2.08 16.18
CA THR A 115 6.15 2.67 17.02
C THR A 115 5.82 2.61 18.51
N LEU A 116 6.86 2.57 19.33
CA LEU A 116 6.72 2.56 20.79
C LEU A 116 5.98 3.82 21.30
N GLY A 117 6.23 4.96 20.69
CA GLY A 117 5.54 6.22 21.04
C GLY A 117 4.03 6.11 20.82
N MET A 118 3.64 5.54 19.67
CA MET A 118 2.22 5.39 19.33
C MET A 118 1.53 4.31 20.18
N GLU A 119 2.27 3.25 20.58
CA GLU A 119 1.75 2.16 21.40
C GLU A 119 1.18 2.67 22.74
N ARG A 120 1.81 3.68 23.34
CA ARG A 120 1.37 4.28 24.59
C ARG A 120 -0.02 4.90 24.50
N TRP A 121 -0.38 5.36 23.30
CA TRP A 121 -1.64 6.07 23.04
C TRP A 121 -2.70 5.18 22.41
N LYS A 122 -2.43 3.88 22.28
CA LYS A 122 -3.34 2.93 21.62
C LYS A 122 -4.77 2.99 22.18
N GLY A 123 -4.90 3.01 23.51
CA GLY A 123 -6.21 3.09 24.16
C GLY A 123 -6.96 4.37 23.81
N ASP A 124 -6.28 5.52 23.90
CA ASP A 124 -6.87 6.81 23.52
C ASP A 124 -7.24 6.86 22.05
N ILE A 125 -6.37 6.32 21.17
CA ILE A 125 -6.63 6.26 19.71
C ILE A 125 -7.89 5.43 19.45
N VAL A 126 -8.02 4.27 20.08
CA VAL A 126 -9.21 3.40 19.97
C VAL A 126 -10.47 4.17 20.40
N ASP A 127 -10.43 4.88 21.54
CA ASP A 127 -11.56 5.66 22.00
C ASP A 127 -11.93 6.80 21.05
N ILE A 128 -10.93 7.51 20.52
CA ILE A 128 -11.14 8.57 19.52
C ILE A 128 -11.82 7.99 18.28
N LEU A 129 -11.35 6.85 17.77
CA LEU A 129 -11.93 6.20 16.59
C LEU A 129 -13.36 5.74 16.83
N LYS A 130 -13.68 5.26 18.04
CA LYS A 130 -15.04 4.91 18.44
C LYS A 130 -15.96 6.15 18.40
N GLU A 131 -15.47 7.26 18.93
CA GLU A 131 -16.25 8.51 18.98
C GLU A 131 -16.48 9.10 17.58
N ILE A 132 -15.46 9.05 16.70
CA ILE A 132 -15.55 9.63 15.35
C ILE A 132 -16.43 8.77 14.41
N PHE A 133 -16.30 7.44 14.47
CA PHE A 133 -16.89 6.55 13.44
C PHE A 133 -18.01 5.65 13.97
N ASN A 134 -18.14 5.48 15.27
CA ASN A 134 -19.08 4.53 15.89
C ASN A 134 -19.02 3.15 15.17
N PRO A 135 -17.81 2.53 15.07
CA PRO A 135 -17.66 1.30 14.30
C PRO A 135 -18.24 0.09 15.01
N ALA A 136 -18.60 -0.95 14.25
CA ALA A 136 -19.02 -2.25 14.80
C ALA A 136 -17.84 -2.97 15.48
N ALA A 137 -16.63 -2.77 14.96
CA ALA A 137 -15.42 -3.36 15.55
C ALA A 137 -14.17 -2.55 15.19
N ILE A 138 -13.13 -2.69 16.03
CA ILE A 138 -11.77 -2.21 15.74
C ILE A 138 -10.82 -3.40 15.89
N VAL A 139 -10.02 -3.64 14.84
CA VAL A 139 -9.07 -4.76 14.76
C VAL A 139 -7.65 -4.21 14.73
N GLU A 140 -6.74 -4.81 15.50
CA GLU A 140 -5.30 -4.51 15.42
C GLU A 140 -4.62 -5.47 14.44
N ARG A 141 -3.81 -4.92 13.53
CA ARG A 141 -2.98 -5.65 12.58
C ARG A 141 -1.54 -5.18 12.67
N SER A 142 -1.03 -5.11 13.91
CA SER A 142 0.35 -4.73 14.22
C SER A 142 1.29 -5.94 14.20
N ASP A 143 0.95 -6.98 13.44
CA ASP A 143 1.72 -8.22 13.26
C ASP A 143 2.79 -8.07 12.16
N VAL A 144 3.60 -6.99 12.23
CA VAL A 144 4.59 -6.64 11.21
C VAL A 144 6.00 -6.49 11.81
N ASP A 145 7.01 -6.85 11.01
CA ASP A 145 8.41 -6.93 11.48
C ASP A 145 8.99 -5.59 11.95
N VAL A 146 8.48 -4.47 11.45
CA VAL A 146 9.00 -3.15 11.86
C VAL A 146 8.87 -2.93 13.36
N ARG A 147 7.85 -3.51 14.00
CA ARG A 147 7.64 -3.41 15.45
C ARG A 147 8.80 -4.00 16.26
N LYS A 148 9.42 -5.07 15.76
CA LYS A 148 10.59 -5.70 16.43
C LYS A 148 11.74 -4.72 16.58
N LYS A 149 11.91 -3.80 15.60
CA LYS A 149 12.95 -2.77 15.64
C LYS A 149 12.68 -1.71 16.73
N GLU A 150 11.41 -1.57 17.13
CA GLU A 150 10.96 -0.69 18.21
C GLU A 150 10.91 -1.40 19.57
N GLY A 151 11.29 -2.68 19.61
CA GLY A 151 11.22 -3.49 20.84
C GLY A 151 9.79 -3.93 21.20
N LEU A 152 8.86 -3.85 20.25
CA LEU A 152 7.46 -4.19 20.48
C LEU A 152 7.14 -5.61 20.02
N GLN A 153 6.25 -6.28 20.75
CA GLN A 153 5.72 -7.58 20.33
C GLN A 153 4.68 -7.39 19.22
N PRO A 154 4.51 -8.37 18.34
CA PRO A 154 3.40 -8.32 17.37
C PRO A 154 2.04 -8.20 18.09
N GLY A 155 1.16 -7.35 17.54
CA GLY A 155 -0.20 -7.18 18.04
C GLY A 155 -1.19 -7.57 16.94
N LYS A 156 -2.14 -8.46 17.27
CA LYS A 156 -3.15 -8.93 16.32
C LYS A 156 -4.41 -9.36 17.09
N GLY A 157 -5.57 -8.86 16.67
CA GLY A 157 -6.84 -9.26 17.31
C GLY A 157 -7.81 -8.10 17.41
N PHE A 158 -8.92 -8.35 18.05
CA PHE A 158 -9.97 -7.36 18.23
C PHE A 158 -9.67 -6.48 19.46
N LEU A 159 -9.77 -5.16 19.26
CA LEU A 159 -9.61 -4.17 20.34
C LEU A 159 -10.97 -3.68 20.81
N PHE A 160 -12.02 -3.84 20.01
CA PHE A 160 -13.37 -3.37 20.33
C PHE A 160 -14.39 -4.07 19.43
N GLY A 161 -15.58 -4.36 19.98
CA GLY A 161 -16.77 -4.73 19.21
C GLY A 161 -16.85 -6.21 18.83
N GLU A 162 -17.55 -6.48 17.74
CA GLU A 162 -17.82 -7.85 17.29
C GLU A 162 -16.57 -8.55 16.74
N GLU A 163 -16.28 -9.74 17.23
CA GLU A 163 -15.15 -10.55 16.75
C GLU A 163 -15.47 -11.26 15.44
N LYS A 164 -15.74 -10.50 14.40
CA LYS A 164 -16.05 -10.99 13.06
C LYS A 164 -14.93 -10.58 12.12
N SER A 165 -14.08 -11.55 11.75
CA SER A 165 -12.85 -11.26 10.99
C SER A 165 -13.09 -10.92 9.53
N LYS A 166 -14.27 -11.24 8.96
CA LYS A 166 -14.57 -11.01 7.55
C LYS A 166 -15.65 -9.95 7.38
N VAL A 167 -15.40 -9.01 6.50
CA VAL A 167 -16.34 -7.93 6.17
C VAL A 167 -16.48 -7.87 4.65
N ILE A 168 -17.70 -7.57 4.17
CA ILE A 168 -17.92 -7.29 2.75
C ILE A 168 -17.87 -5.77 2.58
N ILE A 169 -16.97 -5.31 1.73
CA ILE A 169 -16.86 -3.90 1.36
C ILE A 169 -17.43 -3.70 -0.05
N SER A 170 -17.90 -2.48 -0.30
CA SER A 170 -18.40 -2.08 -1.62
C SER A 170 -17.52 -0.96 -2.19
N LEU A 171 -16.91 -1.21 -3.35
CA LEU A 171 -16.08 -0.21 -4.05
C LEU A 171 -16.59 -0.08 -5.48
N ASP A 172 -17.12 1.09 -5.79
CA ASP A 172 -17.62 1.40 -7.14
C ASP A 172 -18.65 0.35 -7.66
N GLY A 173 -19.49 -0.18 -6.77
CA GLY A 173 -20.51 -1.16 -7.11
C GLY A 173 -20.05 -2.61 -7.16
N LEU A 174 -18.75 -2.87 -6.96
CA LEU A 174 -18.20 -4.22 -6.80
C LEU A 174 -18.09 -4.56 -5.32
N LYS A 175 -18.35 -5.81 -4.98
CA LYS A 175 -18.30 -6.32 -3.60
C LYS A 175 -17.06 -7.18 -3.40
N PHE A 176 -16.37 -6.97 -2.27
CA PHE A 176 -15.18 -7.74 -1.92
C PHE A 176 -15.31 -8.22 -0.48
N GLU A 177 -15.18 -9.52 -0.26
CA GLU A 177 -14.97 -10.04 1.09
C GLU A 177 -13.51 -9.75 1.46
N VAL A 178 -13.30 -9.14 2.60
CA VAL A 178 -11.98 -8.79 3.16
C VAL A 178 -11.81 -9.55 4.47
N ASP A 179 -10.70 -10.25 4.61
CA ASP A 179 -10.36 -10.90 5.88
C ASP A 179 -9.43 -9.96 6.67
N LEU A 180 -9.97 -9.40 7.73
CA LEU A 180 -9.28 -8.40 8.55
C LEU A 180 -8.13 -8.97 9.35
N LEU A 181 -8.18 -10.27 9.70
CA LEU A 181 -7.11 -10.91 10.48
C LEU A 181 -6.08 -11.61 9.61
N GLU A 182 -6.49 -12.25 8.50
CA GLU A 182 -5.58 -13.06 7.69
C GLU A 182 -5.21 -12.41 6.35
N GLY A 183 -5.90 -11.34 5.95
CA GLY A 183 -5.61 -10.60 4.72
C GLY A 183 -4.27 -9.86 4.78
N HIS A 184 -3.73 -9.54 3.62
CA HIS A 184 -2.49 -8.74 3.50
C HIS A 184 -2.70 -7.33 4.05
N LYS A 185 -1.64 -6.70 4.52
CA LYS A 185 -1.66 -5.36 5.13
C LYS A 185 -2.69 -5.35 6.28
N THR A 186 -3.67 -4.47 6.20
CA THR A 186 -4.78 -4.34 7.15
C THR A 186 -6.01 -5.14 6.71
N GLY A 187 -5.94 -5.81 5.52
CA GLY A 187 -7.02 -6.60 4.94
C GLY A 187 -7.13 -6.50 3.43
N PHE A 188 -6.93 -5.29 2.86
CA PHE A 188 -7.13 -5.03 1.43
C PHE A 188 -6.16 -3.95 0.94
N TYR A 189 -5.94 -3.88 -0.37
CA TYR A 189 -5.06 -2.89 -1.02
C TYR A 189 -5.85 -1.64 -1.40
N LEU A 190 -6.09 -0.76 -0.43
CA LEU A 190 -6.82 0.50 -0.64
C LEU A 190 -5.99 1.50 -1.47
N ASP A 191 -4.66 1.41 -1.41
CA ASP A 191 -3.75 2.30 -2.13
C ASP A 191 -3.89 2.24 -3.65
N GLN A 192 -4.46 1.15 -4.19
CA GLN A 192 -4.70 0.98 -5.63
C GLN A 192 -6.13 1.38 -6.06
N GLN A 193 -6.97 1.92 -5.16
CA GLN A 193 -8.37 2.22 -5.48
C GLN A 193 -8.52 3.12 -6.72
N GLU A 194 -7.79 4.24 -6.75
CA GLU A 194 -7.90 5.19 -7.85
C GLU A 194 -7.28 4.66 -9.15
N ASN A 195 -6.27 3.80 -9.02
CA ASN A 195 -5.62 3.19 -10.17
C ASN A 195 -6.54 2.16 -10.86
N ARG A 196 -7.33 1.42 -10.08
CA ARG A 196 -8.32 0.50 -10.65
C ARG A 196 -9.39 1.23 -11.47
N LYS A 197 -9.73 2.46 -11.08
CA LYS A 197 -10.80 3.23 -11.75
C LYS A 197 -10.44 3.66 -13.17
N ILE A 198 -9.15 3.81 -13.47
CA ILE A 198 -8.74 4.37 -14.76
C ILE A 198 -8.46 3.32 -15.84
N ILE A 199 -8.63 2.03 -15.53
CA ILE A 199 -8.22 0.97 -16.47
C ILE A 199 -9.22 0.74 -17.62
N GLU A 200 -10.43 1.30 -17.57
CA GLU A 200 -11.48 1.07 -18.56
C GLU A 200 -10.99 1.17 -20.01
N PRO A 201 -10.29 2.25 -20.44
CA PRO A 201 -9.88 2.39 -21.84
C PRO A 201 -8.90 1.30 -22.29
N TYR A 202 -8.24 0.61 -21.38
CA TYR A 202 -7.17 -0.33 -21.67
C TYR A 202 -7.66 -1.80 -21.65
N VAL A 203 -8.87 -2.06 -21.11
CA VAL A 203 -9.40 -3.42 -20.98
C VAL A 203 -10.68 -3.66 -21.80
N LYS A 204 -11.40 -2.60 -22.16
CA LYS A 204 -12.74 -2.68 -22.76
C LYS A 204 -12.71 -3.42 -24.12
N GLY A 205 -13.55 -4.44 -24.22
CA GLY A 205 -13.68 -5.23 -25.46
C GLY A 205 -12.55 -6.22 -25.68
N GLY A 206 -11.57 -6.28 -24.79
CA GLY A 206 -10.37 -7.09 -24.95
C GLY A 206 -10.30 -8.29 -24.02
N LYS A 207 -9.24 -9.07 -24.21
CA LYS A 207 -8.84 -10.18 -23.33
C LYS A 207 -7.78 -9.65 -22.36
N ALA A 208 -8.03 -9.73 -21.06
CA ALA A 208 -7.13 -9.20 -20.03
C ALA A 208 -6.54 -10.31 -19.16
N LEU A 209 -5.33 -10.05 -18.65
CA LEU A 209 -4.65 -10.91 -17.69
C LEU A 209 -4.34 -10.07 -16.45
N ASP A 210 -4.69 -10.57 -15.28
CA ASP A 210 -4.35 -9.96 -13.98
C ASP A 210 -3.42 -10.94 -13.25
N CYS A 211 -2.13 -10.61 -13.17
CA CYS A 211 -1.14 -11.40 -12.44
C CYS A 211 -0.90 -10.82 -11.04
N PHE A 212 -0.73 -11.70 -10.08
CA PHE A 212 -0.66 -11.36 -8.66
C PHE A 212 -2.01 -10.79 -8.22
N ALA A 213 -3.08 -11.47 -8.65
CA ALA A 213 -4.44 -10.95 -8.55
C ALA A 213 -4.92 -10.78 -7.10
N TYR A 214 -4.26 -11.45 -6.13
CA TYR A 214 -4.63 -11.44 -4.71
C TYR A 214 -6.11 -11.85 -4.59
N THR A 215 -6.98 -10.97 -4.12
CA THR A 215 -8.40 -11.27 -3.99
C THR A 215 -9.22 -10.80 -5.20
N GLY A 216 -8.56 -10.41 -6.30
CA GLY A 216 -9.18 -10.22 -7.61
C GLY A 216 -9.62 -8.81 -7.96
N ALA A 217 -9.10 -7.80 -7.25
CA ALA A 217 -9.65 -6.46 -7.44
C ALA A 217 -9.46 -5.92 -8.87
N PHE A 218 -8.25 -6.01 -9.44
CA PHE A 218 -8.02 -5.54 -10.82
C PHE A 218 -8.84 -6.37 -11.82
N ALA A 219 -8.89 -7.70 -11.66
CA ALA A 219 -9.68 -8.59 -12.54
C ALA A 219 -11.16 -8.19 -12.55
N MET A 220 -11.72 -7.90 -11.37
CA MET A 220 -13.15 -7.52 -11.27
C MET A 220 -13.43 -6.14 -11.89
N TYR A 221 -12.51 -5.18 -11.70
CA TYR A 221 -12.63 -3.89 -12.40
C TYR A 221 -12.50 -4.06 -13.91
N ALA A 222 -11.59 -4.94 -14.38
CA ALA A 222 -11.47 -5.22 -15.82
C ALA A 222 -12.78 -5.79 -16.39
N ALA A 223 -13.39 -6.76 -15.70
CA ALA A 223 -14.68 -7.33 -16.11
C ALA A 223 -15.80 -6.28 -16.06
N LYS A 224 -15.88 -5.49 -14.99
CA LYS A 224 -16.84 -4.38 -14.86
C LYS A 224 -16.74 -3.40 -16.02
N TYR A 225 -15.52 -3.10 -16.47
CA TYR A 225 -15.26 -2.15 -17.56
C TYR A 225 -15.33 -2.78 -18.95
N GLY A 226 -15.87 -4.00 -19.05
CA GLY A 226 -16.22 -4.61 -20.33
C GLY A 226 -15.11 -5.40 -21.00
N ALA A 227 -14.13 -5.90 -20.24
CA ALA A 227 -13.24 -6.93 -20.75
C ALA A 227 -14.07 -8.16 -21.12
N MET A 228 -13.85 -8.74 -22.29
CA MET A 228 -14.62 -9.91 -22.75
C MET A 228 -14.22 -11.18 -22.00
N LYS A 229 -12.96 -11.28 -21.66
CA LYS A 229 -12.39 -12.40 -20.87
C LYS A 229 -11.28 -11.87 -19.99
N VAL A 230 -11.21 -12.34 -18.75
CA VAL A 230 -10.14 -12.02 -17.83
C VAL A 230 -9.58 -13.32 -17.26
N VAL A 231 -8.27 -13.46 -17.27
CA VAL A 231 -7.58 -14.50 -16.48
C VAL A 231 -7.02 -13.83 -15.24
N ALA A 232 -7.35 -14.34 -14.06
CA ALA A 232 -6.84 -13.82 -12.78
C ALA A 232 -5.95 -14.89 -12.15
N LEU A 233 -4.65 -14.62 -12.08
CA LEU A 233 -3.64 -15.57 -11.63
C LEU A 233 -3.15 -15.21 -10.21
N GLU A 234 -3.23 -16.18 -9.30
CA GLU A 234 -2.81 -16.01 -7.91
C GLU A 234 -2.15 -17.30 -7.40
N ASP A 235 -1.01 -17.19 -6.74
CA ASP A 235 -0.25 -18.34 -6.23
C ASP A 235 -0.71 -18.77 -4.82
N SER A 236 -1.01 -17.80 -3.94
CA SER A 236 -1.41 -18.08 -2.56
C SER A 236 -2.75 -18.82 -2.51
N GLY A 237 -2.78 -19.99 -1.91
CA GLY A 237 -4.03 -20.76 -1.78
C GLY A 237 -5.15 -19.99 -1.08
N LYS A 238 -4.83 -19.29 0.01
CA LYS A 238 -5.83 -18.49 0.75
C LYS A 238 -6.36 -17.32 -0.09
N ALA A 239 -5.46 -16.61 -0.77
CA ALA A 239 -5.87 -15.50 -1.64
C ALA A 239 -6.68 -16.01 -2.84
N PHE A 240 -6.29 -17.15 -3.41
CA PHE A 240 -6.99 -17.77 -4.53
C PHE A 240 -8.42 -18.16 -4.15
N GLU A 241 -8.62 -18.76 -2.97
CA GLU A 241 -9.97 -19.09 -2.48
C GLU A 241 -10.83 -17.82 -2.34
N MET A 242 -10.24 -16.75 -1.82
CA MET A 242 -10.92 -15.46 -1.68
C MET A 242 -11.22 -14.83 -3.05
N LEU A 243 -10.27 -14.93 -4.00
CA LEU A 243 -10.47 -14.50 -5.39
C LEU A 243 -11.70 -15.19 -6.01
N GLN A 244 -11.77 -16.53 -5.91
CA GLN A 244 -12.92 -17.29 -6.42
C GLN A 244 -14.24 -16.87 -5.75
N LYS A 245 -14.20 -16.65 -4.44
CA LYS A 245 -15.37 -16.20 -3.68
C LYS A 245 -15.84 -14.81 -4.15
N ASN A 246 -14.90 -13.89 -4.34
CA ASN A 246 -15.21 -12.53 -4.80
C ASN A 246 -15.76 -12.52 -6.24
N ILE A 247 -15.24 -13.39 -7.11
CA ILE A 247 -15.79 -13.56 -8.47
C ILE A 247 -17.27 -13.96 -8.39
N ARG A 248 -17.60 -14.98 -7.57
CA ARG A 248 -18.98 -15.44 -7.36
C ARG A 248 -19.87 -14.36 -6.74
N LEU A 249 -19.33 -13.62 -5.76
CA LEU A 249 -20.05 -12.57 -5.05
C LEU A 249 -20.52 -11.46 -6.01
N ASN A 250 -19.84 -11.29 -7.13
CA ASN A 250 -20.15 -10.29 -8.16
C ASN A 250 -20.82 -10.89 -9.42
N GLY A 251 -21.04 -12.21 -9.49
CA GLY A 251 -21.63 -12.87 -10.65
C GLY A 251 -20.75 -12.79 -11.89
N LEU A 252 -19.42 -12.83 -11.73
CA LEU A 252 -18.46 -12.61 -12.81
C LEU A 252 -17.80 -13.91 -13.33
N GLU A 253 -18.33 -15.10 -12.96
CA GLU A 253 -17.77 -16.39 -13.37
C GLU A 253 -17.77 -16.61 -14.88
N GLY A 254 -18.68 -15.95 -15.59
CA GLY A 254 -18.75 -16.03 -17.06
C GLY A 254 -17.65 -15.23 -17.77
N VAL A 255 -17.02 -14.30 -17.06
CA VAL A 255 -15.99 -13.39 -17.63
C VAL A 255 -14.61 -13.68 -17.07
N ILE A 256 -14.51 -13.94 -15.75
CA ILE A 256 -13.21 -14.10 -15.05
C ILE A 256 -12.95 -15.58 -14.80
N LYS A 257 -11.82 -16.05 -15.31
CA LYS A 257 -11.29 -17.38 -14.99
C LYS A 257 -10.15 -17.21 -13.97
N ALA A 258 -10.36 -17.73 -12.76
CA ALA A 258 -9.28 -17.77 -11.76
C ALA A 258 -8.34 -18.95 -12.07
N GLU A 259 -7.04 -18.70 -12.05
CA GLU A 259 -6.01 -19.73 -12.19
C GLU A 259 -5.03 -19.63 -11.03
N ARG A 260 -4.53 -20.79 -10.57
CA ARG A 260 -3.57 -20.83 -9.47
C ARG A 260 -2.19 -21.22 -9.99
N GLY A 261 -1.16 -20.46 -9.63
CA GLY A 261 0.21 -20.79 -10.00
C GLY A 261 1.19 -19.63 -9.84
N ASP A 262 2.46 -19.98 -9.86
CA ASP A 262 3.54 -18.99 -9.88
C ASP A 262 3.49 -18.18 -11.17
N ALA A 263 3.56 -16.86 -11.05
CA ALA A 263 3.40 -15.94 -12.19
C ALA A 263 4.49 -16.13 -13.25
N PHE A 264 5.75 -16.29 -12.84
CA PHE A 264 6.86 -16.45 -13.78
C PHE A 264 6.71 -17.73 -14.62
N ASP A 265 6.39 -18.84 -13.97
CA ASP A 265 6.23 -20.13 -14.64
C ASP A 265 4.98 -20.14 -15.52
N TRP A 266 3.89 -19.56 -15.01
CA TRP A 266 2.63 -19.49 -15.76
C TRP A 266 2.81 -18.65 -17.04
N LEU A 267 3.41 -17.45 -16.92
CA LEU A 267 3.63 -16.56 -18.08
C LEU A 267 4.52 -17.23 -19.14
N ARG A 268 5.60 -17.91 -18.70
CA ARG A 268 6.47 -18.68 -19.62
C ARG A 268 5.69 -19.77 -20.36
N ALA A 269 4.83 -20.49 -19.62
CA ALA A 269 4.03 -21.59 -20.21
C ALA A 269 3.02 -21.05 -21.21
N GLN A 270 2.33 -19.92 -20.90
CA GLN A 270 1.36 -19.35 -21.83
C GLN A 270 2.03 -18.77 -23.08
N HIS A 271 3.22 -18.17 -22.92
CA HIS A 271 4.00 -17.68 -24.06
C HIS A 271 4.34 -18.83 -25.02
N LYS A 272 4.80 -19.97 -24.49
CA LYS A 272 5.10 -21.18 -25.29
C LYS A 272 3.86 -21.71 -26.04
N LYS A 273 2.66 -21.54 -25.45
CA LYS A 273 1.38 -21.94 -26.08
C LYS A 273 0.89 -20.94 -27.14
N GLY A 274 1.57 -19.80 -27.27
CA GLY A 274 1.13 -18.74 -28.20
C GLY A 274 -0.01 -17.87 -27.69
N GLU A 275 -0.35 -17.95 -26.39
CA GLU A 275 -1.43 -17.13 -25.81
C GLU A 275 -1.07 -15.64 -25.90
N ARG A 276 -2.11 -14.83 -26.14
CA ARG A 276 -1.97 -13.37 -26.22
C ARG A 276 -3.13 -12.68 -25.52
N PHE A 277 -2.88 -11.45 -25.07
CA PHE A 277 -3.81 -10.59 -24.33
C PHE A 277 -3.75 -9.17 -24.90
N ASP A 278 -4.86 -8.47 -24.79
CA ASP A 278 -4.95 -7.05 -25.18
C ASP A 278 -4.48 -6.15 -24.02
N CYS A 279 -4.64 -6.65 -22.79
CA CYS A 279 -4.15 -5.96 -21.59
C CYS A 279 -3.53 -6.99 -20.62
N VAL A 280 -2.33 -6.67 -20.12
CA VAL A 280 -1.67 -7.45 -19.06
C VAL A 280 -1.45 -6.53 -17.86
N MET A 281 -1.94 -6.94 -16.70
CA MET A 281 -1.81 -6.22 -15.44
C MET A 281 -0.87 -6.99 -14.51
N LEU A 282 0.18 -6.31 -14.01
CA LEU A 282 1.21 -6.89 -13.15
C LEU A 282 1.33 -6.05 -11.88
N ASP A 283 0.87 -6.58 -10.75
CA ASP A 283 1.01 -5.91 -9.45
C ASP A 283 1.78 -6.80 -8.46
N PRO A 284 3.08 -7.07 -8.77
CA PRO A 284 3.87 -8.02 -7.99
C PRO A 284 4.18 -7.52 -6.58
N PRO A 285 4.48 -8.42 -5.64
CA PRO A 285 5.00 -8.01 -4.33
C PRO A 285 6.35 -7.30 -4.49
N ALA A 286 6.75 -6.58 -3.44
CA ALA A 286 8.01 -5.85 -3.46
C ALA A 286 9.21 -6.82 -3.59
N PHE A 287 9.94 -6.75 -4.70
CA PHE A 287 11.14 -7.56 -4.91
C PHE A 287 12.36 -7.01 -4.13
N ALA A 288 12.33 -5.76 -3.69
CA ALA A 288 13.39 -5.16 -2.86
C ALA A 288 12.81 -4.66 -1.53
N LYS A 289 12.93 -5.46 -0.50
CA LYS A 289 12.61 -5.03 0.88
C LYS A 289 13.78 -4.28 1.51
N GLU A 290 15.01 -4.57 1.07
CA GLU A 290 16.22 -3.94 1.58
C GLU A 290 17.07 -3.37 0.43
N ARG A 291 17.85 -2.34 0.75
CA ARG A 291 18.71 -1.66 -0.24
C ARG A 291 19.77 -2.61 -0.84
N ALA A 292 20.22 -3.58 -0.08
CA ALA A 292 21.20 -4.59 -0.55
C ALA A 292 20.60 -5.51 -1.64
N ALA A 293 19.26 -5.62 -1.73
CA ALA A 293 18.57 -6.47 -2.71
C ALA A 293 18.23 -5.76 -4.04
N MET A 294 18.77 -4.57 -4.27
CA MET A 294 18.40 -3.72 -5.42
C MET A 294 18.67 -4.39 -6.78
N ALA A 295 19.84 -5.04 -6.93
CA ALA A 295 20.19 -5.71 -8.19
C ALA A 295 19.21 -6.85 -8.51
N GLY A 296 18.87 -7.66 -7.51
CA GLY A 296 17.87 -8.72 -7.66
C GLY A 296 16.48 -8.18 -7.96
N ALA A 297 16.13 -7.06 -7.32
CA ALA A 297 14.83 -6.40 -7.58
C ALA A 297 14.74 -5.85 -9.00
N TRP A 298 15.81 -5.21 -9.49
CA TRP A 298 15.89 -4.74 -10.89
C TRP A 298 15.59 -5.91 -11.84
N GLN A 299 16.31 -7.03 -11.64
CA GLN A 299 16.16 -8.21 -12.50
C GLN A 299 14.73 -8.79 -12.37
N GLY A 300 14.20 -8.92 -11.16
CA GLY A 300 12.84 -9.44 -10.94
C GLY A 300 11.78 -8.61 -11.64
N TYR A 301 11.84 -7.28 -11.49
CA TYR A 301 10.91 -6.39 -12.20
C TYR A 301 11.11 -6.43 -13.71
N LYS A 302 12.36 -6.48 -14.18
CA LYS A 302 12.65 -6.57 -15.62
C LYS A 302 12.07 -7.87 -16.20
N ASP A 303 12.33 -9.00 -15.56
CA ASP A 303 11.90 -10.32 -16.02
C ASP A 303 10.37 -10.44 -16.08
N ILE A 304 9.67 -10.00 -15.02
CA ILE A 304 8.21 -10.13 -15.00
C ILE A 304 7.56 -9.23 -16.07
N ASN A 305 8.09 -8.02 -16.25
CA ASN A 305 7.57 -7.10 -17.27
C ASN A 305 7.88 -7.58 -18.68
N LEU A 306 9.07 -8.14 -18.90
CA LEU A 306 9.42 -8.76 -20.20
C LEU A 306 8.46 -9.91 -20.52
N LEU A 307 8.15 -10.77 -19.54
CA LEU A 307 7.18 -11.86 -19.74
C LEU A 307 5.78 -11.31 -20.03
N GLY A 308 5.35 -10.25 -19.35
CA GLY A 308 4.09 -9.58 -19.67
C GLY A 308 4.05 -9.04 -21.10
N LEU A 309 5.12 -8.37 -21.52
CA LEU A 309 5.24 -7.84 -22.90
C LEU A 309 5.19 -8.95 -23.96
N LYS A 310 5.76 -10.12 -23.67
CA LYS A 310 5.72 -11.29 -24.58
C LYS A 310 4.30 -11.83 -24.80
N LEU A 311 3.41 -11.59 -23.82
CA LEU A 311 2.01 -12.03 -23.90
C LEU A 311 1.08 -10.96 -24.48
N LEU A 312 1.56 -9.73 -24.71
CA LEU A 312 0.74 -8.68 -25.26
C LEU A 312 0.63 -8.77 -26.78
N ASN A 313 -0.58 -8.57 -27.28
CA ASN A 313 -0.83 -8.23 -28.67
C ASN A 313 -0.12 -6.92 -29.04
N ASP A 314 0.13 -6.70 -30.29
CA ASP A 314 0.59 -5.38 -30.77
C ASP A 314 -0.52 -4.35 -30.51
N ASN A 315 -0.14 -3.17 -30.11
CA ASN A 315 -1.01 -2.10 -29.62
C ASN A 315 -1.74 -2.42 -28.31
N GLY A 316 -1.40 -3.53 -27.64
CA GLY A 316 -1.92 -3.88 -26.32
C GLY A 316 -1.29 -3.05 -25.20
N TYR A 317 -1.87 -3.14 -24.03
CA TYR A 317 -1.50 -2.33 -22.87
C TYR A 317 -0.89 -3.18 -21.76
N LEU A 318 0.25 -2.74 -21.26
CA LEU A 318 0.83 -3.27 -20.03
C LEU A 318 0.53 -2.28 -18.89
N ILE A 319 -0.17 -2.73 -17.87
CA ILE A 319 -0.40 -2.00 -16.62
C ILE A 319 0.51 -2.67 -15.58
N THR A 320 1.44 -1.91 -15.01
CA THR A 320 2.42 -2.52 -14.12
C THR A 320 2.71 -1.62 -12.92
N SER A 321 2.98 -2.26 -11.78
CA SER A 321 3.19 -1.55 -10.50
C SER A 321 4.48 -1.98 -9.83
N SER A 322 4.98 -1.11 -8.95
CA SER A 322 6.03 -1.44 -7.99
C SER A 322 5.75 -0.73 -6.67
N CYS A 323 5.64 -1.51 -5.59
CA CYS A 323 5.51 -0.97 -4.23
C CYS A 323 6.85 -0.96 -3.48
N SER A 324 7.97 -1.24 -4.14
CA SER A 324 9.30 -1.22 -3.53
C SER A 324 9.75 0.23 -3.27
N GLN A 325 9.90 0.60 -2.00
CA GLN A 325 10.35 1.95 -1.60
C GLN A 325 11.70 2.33 -2.19
N ASN A 326 12.58 1.36 -2.39
CA ASN A 326 13.93 1.58 -2.90
C ASN A 326 13.99 1.73 -4.43
N ILE A 327 12.86 1.52 -5.13
CA ILE A 327 12.74 1.71 -6.59
C ILE A 327 11.99 3.03 -6.82
N SER A 328 12.70 4.06 -7.28
CA SER A 328 12.03 5.33 -7.63
C SER A 328 11.25 5.19 -8.96
N SER A 329 10.38 6.15 -9.25
CA SER A 329 9.64 6.17 -10.54
C SER A 329 10.59 6.17 -11.74
N ALA A 330 11.67 6.95 -11.68
CA ALA A 330 12.67 6.98 -12.75
C ALA A 330 13.36 5.62 -12.94
N VAL A 331 13.73 4.99 -11.83
CA VAL A 331 14.33 3.65 -11.86
C VAL A 331 13.35 2.63 -12.45
N PHE A 332 12.07 2.69 -12.05
CA PHE A 332 11.06 1.76 -12.56
C PHE A 332 10.86 1.92 -14.08
N LEU A 333 10.80 3.17 -14.56
CA LEU A 333 10.68 3.43 -16.02
C LEU A 333 11.92 2.92 -16.79
N ASN A 334 13.12 3.05 -16.21
CA ASN A 334 14.34 2.50 -16.82
C ASN A 334 14.29 0.96 -16.92
N ILE A 335 13.77 0.29 -15.89
CA ILE A 335 13.57 -1.17 -15.91
C ILE A 335 12.63 -1.56 -17.06
N LEU A 336 11.54 -0.82 -17.25
CA LEU A 336 10.59 -1.07 -18.35
C LEU A 336 11.23 -0.84 -19.71
N SER A 337 12.05 0.21 -19.83
CA SER A 337 12.81 0.49 -21.04
C SER A 337 13.79 -0.65 -21.37
N ASP A 338 14.45 -1.20 -20.37
CA ASP A 338 15.37 -2.33 -20.57
C ASP A 338 14.61 -3.61 -20.99
N ALA A 339 13.42 -3.85 -20.42
CA ALA A 339 12.58 -4.97 -20.85
C ALA A 339 12.13 -4.79 -22.32
N ALA A 340 11.82 -3.55 -22.72
CA ALA A 340 11.45 -3.25 -24.12
C ALA A 340 12.61 -3.52 -25.09
N LYS A 341 13.84 -3.16 -24.71
CA LYS A 341 15.04 -3.45 -25.52
C LYS A 341 15.23 -4.95 -25.74
N ASP A 342 15.06 -5.75 -24.68
CA ASP A 342 15.18 -7.20 -24.76
C ASP A 342 14.09 -7.84 -25.63
N MET A 343 12.95 -7.17 -25.75
CA MET A 343 11.80 -7.58 -26.56
C MET A 343 11.90 -7.03 -28.01
N ASP A 344 12.84 -6.12 -28.26
CA ASP A 344 12.96 -5.36 -29.52
C ASP A 344 11.62 -4.70 -29.91
N CYS A 345 11.02 -3.99 -28.94
CA CYS A 345 9.74 -3.28 -29.15
C CYS A 345 9.83 -1.84 -28.63
N MET A 346 8.88 -1.02 -29.05
CA MET A 346 8.74 0.35 -28.56
C MET A 346 7.56 0.43 -27.60
N LEU A 347 7.74 1.22 -26.54
CA LEU A 347 6.71 1.44 -25.52
C LEU A 347 6.37 2.93 -25.44
N GLN A 348 5.08 3.22 -25.43
CA GLN A 348 4.56 4.57 -25.14
C GLN A 348 4.04 4.63 -23.72
N LEU A 349 4.54 5.56 -22.93
CA LEU A 349 4.03 5.83 -21.59
C LEU A 349 2.69 6.57 -21.68
N ILE A 350 1.63 5.97 -21.17
CA ILE A 350 0.28 6.55 -21.22
C ILE A 350 -0.09 7.17 -19.87
N GLU A 351 0.15 6.43 -18.75
CA GLU A 351 -0.12 6.90 -17.39
C GLU A 351 1.11 6.67 -16.54
N ASN A 352 1.37 7.61 -15.64
CA ASN A 352 2.41 7.48 -14.61
C ASN A 352 1.80 8.01 -13.31
N ARG A 353 1.41 7.11 -12.42
CA ARG A 353 0.58 7.40 -11.25
C ARG A 353 1.23 6.86 -9.99
N SER A 354 0.65 7.20 -8.87
CA SER A 354 1.11 6.83 -7.54
C SER A 354 -0.02 6.14 -6.76
N GLN A 355 0.15 6.01 -5.47
CA GLN A 355 -0.89 5.54 -4.54
C GLN A 355 -2.09 6.49 -4.55
N ALA A 356 -3.26 5.97 -4.19
CA ALA A 356 -4.50 6.73 -4.08
C ALA A 356 -4.33 7.91 -3.08
N LYS A 357 -5.07 8.97 -3.31
CA LYS A 357 -4.93 10.24 -2.57
C LYS A 357 -5.24 10.11 -1.07
N ASP A 358 -5.94 9.05 -0.65
CA ASP A 358 -6.11 8.76 0.79
C ASP A 358 -4.81 8.27 1.45
N HIS A 359 -3.74 8.09 0.67
CA HIS A 359 -2.39 7.79 1.12
C HIS A 359 -1.49 9.00 0.79
N PRO A 360 -1.60 10.14 1.53
CA PRO A 360 -0.91 11.38 1.14
C PRO A 360 0.60 11.26 1.13
N VAL A 361 1.21 11.98 0.19
CA VAL A 361 2.67 12.09 0.07
C VAL A 361 3.12 13.38 0.76
N LEU A 362 3.98 13.27 1.74
CA LEU A 362 4.58 14.42 2.42
C LEU A 362 5.88 14.76 1.69
N LEU A 363 5.96 15.95 1.09
CA LEU A 363 7.11 16.33 0.25
C LEU A 363 8.45 16.34 1.02
N SER A 364 8.40 16.67 2.32
CA SER A 364 9.59 16.61 3.18
C SER A 364 9.99 15.17 3.55
N MET A 365 9.16 14.18 3.21
CA MET A 365 9.40 12.76 3.49
C MET A 365 9.10 11.92 2.24
N PRO A 366 10.05 11.89 1.28
CA PRO A 366 9.84 11.15 0.01
C PRO A 366 9.49 9.66 0.19
N GLU A 367 9.83 9.08 1.34
CA GLU A 367 9.52 7.69 1.67
C GLU A 367 8.00 7.42 1.77
N THR A 368 7.20 8.48 1.95
CA THR A 368 5.74 8.37 1.91
C THR A 368 5.22 8.11 0.49
N HIS A 369 6.03 8.38 -0.55
CA HIS A 369 5.74 8.07 -1.95
C HIS A 369 6.34 6.70 -2.28
N TYR A 370 5.55 5.63 -2.23
CA TYR A 370 6.08 4.28 -2.35
C TYR A 370 5.54 3.49 -3.55
N LEU A 371 4.34 3.82 -4.05
CA LEU A 371 3.71 3.08 -5.14
C LEU A 371 4.01 3.77 -6.47
N LYS A 372 4.47 3.02 -7.44
CA LYS A 372 4.58 3.41 -8.85
C LYS A 372 3.56 2.57 -9.62
N PHE A 373 2.71 3.21 -10.38
CA PHE A 373 1.70 2.57 -11.24
C PHE A 373 1.82 3.19 -12.62
N VAL A 374 2.04 2.35 -13.61
CA VAL A 374 2.33 2.79 -14.98
C VAL A 374 1.42 2.06 -15.96
N VAL A 375 0.87 2.80 -16.92
CA VAL A 375 0.21 2.21 -18.09
C VAL A 375 1.07 2.52 -19.30
N ILE A 376 1.48 1.49 -20.01
CA ILE A 376 2.27 1.60 -21.23
C ILE A 376 1.57 0.87 -22.36
N LYS A 377 1.65 1.45 -23.57
CA LYS A 377 1.17 0.83 -24.82
C LYS A 377 2.37 0.24 -25.55
N LYS A 378 2.26 -1.04 -25.94
CA LYS A 378 3.21 -1.68 -26.85
C LYS A 378 2.90 -1.22 -28.27
N VAL A 379 3.86 -0.57 -28.92
CA VAL A 379 3.66 -0.05 -30.28
C VAL A 379 3.98 -1.14 -31.30
N ALA A 380 3.10 -1.33 -32.26
CA ALA A 380 3.37 -2.22 -33.42
C ALA A 380 4.59 -1.70 -34.20
N LYS A 381 5.42 -2.61 -34.71
CA LYS A 381 6.52 -2.30 -35.60
C LYS A 381 6.01 -2.10 -37.05
#